data_e1e5dee61585c1ad024e07715829dc74
#
_entry.id   e1e5dee61585c1ad024e07715829dc74
#
_cell.length_a   1.000
_cell.length_b   1.000
_cell.length_c   1.000
_cell.angle_alpha   90.00
_cell.angle_beta   90.00
_cell.angle_gamma   90.00
#
_symmetry.space_group_name_H-M   'P 1'
#
loop_
_entity.id
_entity.type
_entity.pdbx_description
1 polymer ?
#
loop_
_entity_poly.entity_id
_entity_poly.type
_entity_poly.pdbx_seq_one_letter_code
_entity_poly.pdbx_strand_id
1 'polypeptide(L)'
;MSRRIVTVTPNPSLDRTIELSGELQRGAVQRAIRSTAEPGGKGVNVSRVVVASGGDTIAVLPGDELDPVLLGLATRGIPTAALPIGAPLRSNVTVTEPTGTTTKLNEPGPSLAGRLADLADLVADTAAATATGPAARWVVFAGSLPPGLPDDALAVLVRAVRARHGEDVRIAVDSSGVPFTALLQSGERIDLVKPNAEELAEVVGGDPNTYEQDLDAAVAAAERLRDRNVGSVLLTLGSAGAVLVSDEGAFAAAAPRIVARSTVGAGDSSLAGYLLAEVAGASPEQRLAQAVATGAAAAALPGSDVPALDHTDPTAISVRVLTTHPAPEPA
;
A
#
# COMPACT_ATOMS: atom_id res chain seq x y z
N MET A 1 -2.80 17.79 -15.56
CA MET A 1 -2.14 17.52 -14.25
C MET A 1 -1.34 16.23 -14.40
N SER A 2 -0.25 16.06 -13.65
CA SER A 2 0.54 14.83 -13.62
C SER A 2 -0.31 13.65 -13.16
N ARG A 3 -0.08 12.46 -13.74
CA ARG A 3 -0.72 11.19 -13.35
C ARG A 3 0.26 10.22 -12.69
N ARG A 4 1.54 10.61 -12.54
CA ARG A 4 2.58 9.74 -11.99
C ARG A 4 2.37 9.46 -10.51
N ILE A 5 2.49 8.19 -10.15
CA ILE A 5 2.47 7.69 -8.77
C ILE A 5 3.87 7.15 -8.44
N VAL A 6 4.58 7.80 -7.54
CA VAL A 6 5.87 7.30 -7.02
C VAL A 6 5.57 6.46 -5.78
N THR A 7 6.01 5.20 -5.75
CA THR A 7 5.88 4.35 -4.57
C THR A 7 7.21 4.22 -3.87
N VAL A 8 7.21 4.23 -2.55
CA VAL A 8 8.39 4.05 -1.71
C VAL A 8 8.19 2.80 -0.86
N THR A 9 9.07 1.82 -1.06
CA THR A 9 9.08 0.57 -0.30
C THR A 9 10.40 0.47 0.46
N PRO A 10 10.47 0.95 1.72
CA PRO A 10 11.75 0.97 2.46
C PRO A 10 12.30 -0.42 2.76
N ASN A 11 11.44 -1.44 2.85
CA ASN A 11 11.81 -2.82 3.17
C ASN A 11 11.18 -3.83 2.19
N PRO A 12 11.57 -3.78 0.90
CA PRO A 12 11.07 -4.70 -0.12
C PRO A 12 11.49 -6.14 0.17
N SER A 13 10.84 -7.10 -0.50
CA SER A 13 11.12 -8.52 -0.32
C SER A 13 11.04 -9.30 -1.61
N LEU A 14 11.71 -10.44 -1.66
CA LEU A 14 11.41 -11.50 -2.60
C LEU A 14 10.38 -12.42 -1.95
N ASP A 15 9.12 -12.35 -2.37
CA ASP A 15 8.05 -13.18 -1.82
C ASP A 15 8.05 -14.54 -2.50
N ARG A 16 8.36 -15.58 -1.75
CA ARG A 16 8.47 -16.97 -2.22
C ARG A 16 7.30 -17.78 -1.71
N THR A 17 6.55 -18.39 -2.61
CA THR A 17 5.50 -19.35 -2.25
C THR A 17 5.98 -20.77 -2.56
N ILE A 18 5.89 -21.65 -1.57
CA ILE A 18 6.27 -23.07 -1.64
C ILE A 18 5.02 -23.89 -1.40
N GLU A 19 4.58 -24.65 -2.40
CA GLU A 19 3.42 -25.53 -2.31
C GLU A 19 3.85 -26.95 -1.96
N LEU A 20 3.26 -27.52 -0.92
CA LEU A 20 3.51 -28.90 -0.48
C LEU A 20 2.39 -29.83 -0.97
N SER A 21 2.72 -31.11 -1.13
CA SER A 21 1.75 -32.18 -1.44
C SER A 21 0.97 -32.69 -0.22
N GLY A 22 1.35 -32.29 0.98
CA GLY A 22 0.76 -32.69 2.27
C GLY A 22 1.03 -31.65 3.33
N GLU A 23 0.72 -31.95 4.58
CA GLU A 23 0.96 -31.08 5.74
C GLU A 23 2.45 -30.82 5.97
N LEU A 24 2.77 -29.63 6.46
CA LEU A 24 4.13 -29.25 6.85
C LEU A 24 4.57 -30.05 8.08
N GLN A 25 5.58 -30.90 7.90
CA GLN A 25 6.12 -31.77 8.94
C GLN A 25 7.41 -31.19 9.53
N ARG A 26 7.38 -30.82 10.79
CA ARG A 26 8.55 -30.30 11.51
C ARG A 26 9.64 -31.37 11.62
N GLY A 27 10.86 -31.01 11.22
CA GLY A 27 12.02 -31.91 11.31
C GLY A 27 12.14 -32.89 10.14
N ALA A 28 11.20 -32.92 9.18
CA ALA A 28 11.26 -33.78 8.01
C ALA A 28 11.83 -33.04 6.78
N VAL A 29 12.41 -33.80 5.86
CA VAL A 29 12.76 -33.32 4.52
C VAL A 29 11.55 -33.54 3.61
N GLN A 30 10.99 -32.43 3.12
CA GLN A 30 9.84 -32.45 2.22
C GLN A 30 10.22 -31.83 0.87
N ARG A 31 9.62 -32.33 -0.22
CA ARG A 31 9.78 -31.74 -1.55
C ARG A 31 8.56 -30.94 -1.93
N ALA A 32 8.80 -29.69 -2.35
CA ALA A 32 7.75 -28.85 -2.90
C ALA A 32 7.26 -29.42 -4.23
N ILE A 33 5.94 -29.31 -4.50
CA ILE A 33 5.35 -29.60 -5.81
C ILE A 33 5.45 -28.41 -6.75
N ARG A 34 5.52 -27.21 -6.18
CA ARG A 34 5.69 -25.95 -6.90
C ARG A 34 6.41 -24.92 -6.02
N SER A 35 7.19 -24.06 -6.65
CA SER A 35 7.77 -22.87 -6.01
C SER A 35 7.72 -21.70 -6.97
N THR A 36 7.27 -20.55 -6.47
CA THR A 36 7.29 -19.27 -7.19
C THR A 36 8.04 -18.23 -6.39
N ALA A 37 8.58 -17.22 -7.07
CA ALA A 37 9.26 -16.08 -6.46
C ALA A 37 8.86 -14.79 -7.18
N GLU A 38 8.37 -13.82 -6.43
CA GLU A 38 7.82 -12.57 -6.94
C GLU A 38 8.42 -11.37 -6.20
N PRO A 39 8.70 -10.25 -6.88
CA PRO A 39 9.04 -9.01 -6.19
C PRO A 39 7.85 -8.58 -5.33
N GLY A 40 8.11 -8.32 -4.06
CA GLY A 40 7.11 -8.02 -3.03
C GLY A 40 7.44 -6.79 -2.20
N GLY A 41 6.49 -6.47 -1.33
CA GLY A 41 6.44 -5.27 -0.50
C GLY A 41 5.27 -4.38 -0.90
N LYS A 42 4.63 -3.72 0.08
CA LYS A 42 3.36 -3.01 -0.14
C LYS A 42 3.46 -1.98 -1.29
N GLY A 43 4.48 -1.11 -1.30
CA GLY A 43 4.63 -0.12 -2.38
C GLY A 43 4.96 -0.75 -3.73
N VAL A 44 5.74 -1.84 -3.75
CA VAL A 44 5.98 -2.64 -4.97
C VAL A 44 4.66 -3.16 -5.52
N ASN A 45 3.78 -3.70 -4.65
CA ASN A 45 2.47 -4.21 -5.08
C ASN A 45 1.58 -3.09 -5.65
N VAL A 46 1.59 -1.89 -5.06
CA VAL A 46 0.91 -0.72 -5.64
C VAL A 46 1.44 -0.42 -7.04
N SER A 47 2.77 -0.35 -7.24
CA SER A 47 3.36 -0.12 -8.58
C SER A 47 3.00 -1.21 -9.57
N ARG A 48 2.93 -2.47 -9.15
CA ARG A 48 2.51 -3.61 -10.01
C ARG A 48 1.08 -3.42 -10.54
N VAL A 49 0.14 -3.02 -9.67
CA VAL A 49 -1.24 -2.71 -10.09
C VAL A 49 -1.29 -1.50 -11.02
N VAL A 50 -0.52 -0.44 -10.72
CA VAL A 50 -0.47 0.77 -11.55
C VAL A 50 0.01 0.43 -12.97
N VAL A 51 1.11 -0.32 -13.12
CA VAL A 51 1.63 -0.72 -14.44
C VAL A 51 0.67 -1.68 -15.16
N ALA A 52 0.12 -2.67 -14.46
CA ALA A 52 -0.87 -3.59 -15.03
C ALA A 52 -2.10 -2.85 -15.57
N SER A 53 -2.42 -1.69 -14.99
CA SER A 53 -3.53 -0.81 -15.40
C SER A 53 -3.13 0.26 -16.42
N GLY A 54 -1.91 0.22 -16.96
CA GLY A 54 -1.40 1.21 -17.93
C GLY A 54 -1.09 2.59 -17.32
N GLY A 55 -0.96 2.68 -15.99
CA GLY A 55 -0.61 3.91 -15.28
C GLY A 55 0.89 4.20 -15.28
N ASP A 56 1.26 5.42 -14.92
CA ASP A 56 2.66 5.89 -14.81
C ASP A 56 3.11 5.78 -13.35
N THR A 57 4.17 5.00 -13.11
CA THR A 57 4.75 4.82 -11.76
C THR A 57 6.26 4.69 -11.81
N ILE A 58 6.92 5.04 -10.69
CA ILE A 58 8.31 4.70 -10.40
C ILE A 58 8.35 4.11 -9.00
N ALA A 59 8.94 2.93 -8.86
CA ALA A 59 9.15 2.31 -7.56
C ALA A 59 10.51 2.72 -6.97
N VAL A 60 10.50 3.41 -5.82
CA VAL A 60 11.70 3.75 -5.04
C VAL A 60 11.89 2.70 -3.96
N LEU A 61 13.06 2.07 -3.94
CA LEU A 61 13.37 1.01 -2.98
C LEU A 61 14.89 0.87 -2.78
N PRO A 62 15.38 0.36 -1.63
CA PRO A 62 16.75 -0.10 -1.51
C PRO A 62 16.97 -1.35 -2.37
N GLY A 63 18.19 -1.56 -2.83
CA GLY A 63 18.59 -2.77 -3.54
C GLY A 63 19.63 -2.50 -4.62
N ASP A 64 20.38 -3.52 -4.96
CA ASP A 64 21.40 -3.47 -5.99
C ASP A 64 20.84 -3.94 -7.33
N GLU A 65 21.42 -3.49 -8.44
CA GLU A 65 20.91 -3.69 -9.81
C GLU A 65 20.63 -5.16 -10.15
N LEU A 66 21.43 -6.08 -9.64
CA LEU A 66 21.32 -7.51 -9.90
C LEU A 66 20.49 -8.25 -8.83
N ASP A 67 19.87 -7.53 -7.88
CA ASP A 67 19.00 -8.17 -6.90
C ASP A 67 17.75 -8.77 -7.59
N PRO A 68 17.34 -10.00 -7.22
CA PRO A 68 16.18 -10.66 -7.82
C PRO A 68 14.88 -9.83 -7.79
N VAL A 69 14.70 -8.96 -6.77
CA VAL A 69 13.54 -8.07 -6.69
C VAL A 69 13.59 -7.03 -7.82
N LEU A 70 14.73 -6.36 -8.02
CA LEU A 70 14.90 -5.35 -9.06
C LEU A 70 14.80 -5.97 -10.46
N LEU A 71 15.44 -7.11 -10.67
CA LEU A 71 15.32 -7.86 -11.93
C LEU A 71 13.87 -8.28 -12.21
N GLY A 72 13.16 -8.72 -11.17
CA GLY A 72 11.75 -9.08 -11.27
C GLY A 72 10.84 -7.88 -11.57
N LEU A 73 11.15 -6.67 -11.09
CA LEU A 73 10.46 -5.43 -11.45
C LEU A 73 10.75 -5.03 -12.89
N ALA A 74 12.01 -5.08 -13.31
CA ALA A 74 12.42 -4.75 -14.67
C ALA A 74 11.74 -5.64 -15.71
N THR A 75 11.63 -6.97 -15.45
CA THR A 75 10.92 -7.91 -16.36
C THR A 75 9.42 -7.62 -16.47
N ARG A 76 8.84 -6.91 -15.51
CA ARG A 76 7.44 -6.47 -15.51
C ARG A 76 7.26 -5.05 -16.06
N GLY A 77 8.33 -4.44 -16.56
CA GLY A 77 8.31 -3.08 -17.09
C GLY A 77 8.02 -2.01 -16.02
N ILE A 78 8.34 -2.28 -14.75
CA ILE A 78 8.17 -1.32 -13.66
C ILE A 78 9.46 -0.52 -13.51
N PRO A 79 9.45 0.80 -13.80
CA PRO A 79 10.61 1.66 -13.58
C PRO A 79 10.98 1.72 -12.10
N THR A 80 12.26 1.67 -11.81
CA THR A 80 12.77 1.73 -10.44
C THR A 80 13.78 2.87 -10.25
N ALA A 81 13.76 3.48 -9.07
CA ALA A 81 14.83 4.31 -8.55
C ALA A 81 15.40 3.59 -7.31
N ALA A 82 16.54 2.95 -7.47
CA ALA A 82 17.11 2.07 -6.45
C ALA A 82 18.20 2.79 -5.64
N LEU A 83 18.18 2.61 -4.32
CA LEU A 83 19.27 2.99 -3.43
C LEU A 83 20.19 1.78 -3.27
N PRO A 84 21.41 1.78 -3.85
CA PRO A 84 22.35 0.68 -3.70
C PRO A 84 22.76 0.47 -2.24
N ILE A 85 22.74 -0.78 -1.76
CA ILE A 85 23.00 -1.10 -0.35
C ILE A 85 24.13 -2.11 -0.15
N GLY A 86 24.60 -2.78 -1.21
CA GLY A 86 25.67 -3.77 -1.13
C GLY A 86 25.28 -5.04 -0.35
N ALA A 87 23.99 -5.34 -0.23
CA ALA A 87 23.48 -6.48 0.50
C ALA A 87 22.21 -7.03 -0.18
N PRO A 88 21.95 -8.35 -0.11
CA PRO A 88 20.75 -8.93 -0.67
C PRO A 88 19.51 -8.45 0.07
N LEU A 89 18.40 -8.26 -0.65
CA LEU A 89 17.12 -7.99 -0.08
C LEU A 89 16.56 -9.24 0.63
N ARG A 90 15.62 -9.02 1.56
CA ARG A 90 15.02 -10.11 2.34
C ARG A 90 14.12 -11.01 1.49
N SER A 91 13.93 -12.24 1.96
CA SER A 91 12.90 -13.14 1.46
C SER A 91 11.78 -13.30 2.47
N ASN A 92 10.54 -13.31 1.99
CA ASN A 92 9.40 -13.78 2.74
C ASN A 92 8.99 -15.13 2.15
N VAL A 93 8.95 -16.17 2.98
CA VAL A 93 8.59 -17.52 2.53
C VAL A 93 7.18 -17.85 3.02
N THR A 94 6.29 -18.18 2.10
CA THR A 94 4.96 -18.70 2.38
C THR A 94 4.92 -20.18 1.99
N VAL A 95 4.71 -21.05 2.96
CA VAL A 95 4.49 -22.48 2.74
C VAL A 95 2.98 -22.72 2.72
N THR A 96 2.45 -23.31 1.65
CA THR A 96 1.03 -23.63 1.51
C THR A 96 0.81 -25.15 1.48
N GLU A 97 -0.21 -25.60 2.21
CA GLU A 97 -0.63 -26.99 2.30
C GLU A 97 -1.89 -27.23 1.46
N PRO A 98 -2.16 -28.49 1.03
CA PRO A 98 -3.38 -28.79 0.25
C PRO A 98 -4.69 -28.44 0.94
N THR A 99 -4.70 -28.38 2.27
CA THR A 99 -5.84 -27.99 3.10
C THR A 99 -6.13 -26.48 3.09
N GLY A 100 -5.24 -25.67 2.49
CA GLY A 100 -5.30 -24.22 2.50
C GLY A 100 -4.57 -23.55 3.68
N THR A 101 -4.03 -24.37 4.61
CA THR A 101 -3.19 -23.86 5.71
C THR A 101 -1.93 -23.21 5.12
N THR A 102 -1.57 -22.02 5.65
CA THR A 102 -0.36 -21.30 5.23
C THR A 102 0.53 -20.98 6.42
N THR A 103 1.84 -21.24 6.27
CA THR A 103 2.86 -20.82 7.24
C THR A 103 3.76 -19.77 6.60
N LYS A 104 3.91 -18.62 7.26
CA LYS A 104 4.74 -17.51 6.75
C LYS A 104 5.99 -17.33 7.61
N LEU A 105 7.13 -17.20 6.95
CA LEU A 105 8.44 -16.90 7.53
C LEU A 105 8.96 -15.62 6.88
N ASN A 106 8.96 -14.53 7.63
CA ASN A 106 9.38 -13.23 7.13
C ASN A 106 10.76 -12.87 7.71
N GLU A 107 11.71 -12.55 6.83
CA GLU A 107 13.02 -12.04 7.23
C GLU A 107 12.93 -10.55 7.60
N PRO A 108 13.82 -10.06 8.50
CA PRO A 108 13.81 -8.64 8.92
C PRO A 108 14.22 -7.68 7.80
N GLY A 109 15.04 -8.14 6.88
CA GLY A 109 15.65 -7.34 5.81
C GLY A 109 17.04 -6.79 6.16
N PRO A 110 17.77 -6.24 5.16
CA PRO A 110 19.07 -5.63 5.34
C PRO A 110 18.96 -4.34 6.16
N SER A 111 20.03 -4.02 6.91
CA SER A 111 20.09 -2.78 7.67
C SER A 111 20.30 -1.58 6.76
N LEU A 112 19.52 -0.52 6.97
CA LEU A 112 19.72 0.80 6.35
C LEU A 112 20.29 1.83 7.34
N ALA A 113 21.04 1.39 8.34
CA ALA A 113 21.70 2.30 9.28
C ALA A 113 22.56 3.34 8.54
N GLY A 114 22.35 4.63 8.84
CA GLY A 114 23.07 5.73 8.22
C GLY A 114 22.64 6.08 6.79
N ARG A 115 21.61 5.42 6.22
CA ARG A 115 21.19 5.63 4.83
C ARG A 115 19.88 6.42 4.68
N LEU A 116 19.33 6.93 5.80
CA LEU A 116 18.03 7.64 5.77
C LEU A 116 18.09 8.91 4.91
N ALA A 117 19.16 9.69 5.00
CA ALA A 117 19.32 10.91 4.20
C ALA A 117 19.39 10.59 2.69
N ASP A 118 20.19 9.58 2.31
CA ASP A 118 20.29 9.16 0.91
C ASP A 118 18.94 8.70 0.36
N LEU A 119 18.17 7.95 1.16
CA LEU A 119 16.82 7.52 0.78
C LEU A 119 15.86 8.70 0.66
N ALA A 120 15.94 9.67 1.57
CA ALA A 120 15.11 10.87 1.54
C ALA A 120 15.35 11.72 0.29
N ASP A 121 16.63 11.94 -0.05
CA ASP A 121 17.04 12.66 -1.25
C ASP A 121 16.56 11.93 -2.51
N LEU A 122 16.77 10.61 -2.59
CA LEU A 122 16.33 9.79 -3.71
C LEU A 122 14.81 9.88 -3.93
N VAL A 123 14.02 9.80 -2.86
CA VAL A 123 12.55 9.92 -2.93
C VAL A 123 12.15 11.30 -3.43
N ALA A 124 12.71 12.37 -2.85
CA ALA A 124 12.38 13.74 -3.23
C ALA A 124 12.81 14.05 -4.68
N ASP A 125 13.98 13.55 -5.12
CA ASP A 125 14.44 13.71 -6.50
C ASP A 125 13.55 12.94 -7.48
N THR A 126 13.12 11.71 -7.14
CA THR A 126 12.26 10.88 -7.99
C THR A 126 10.87 11.51 -8.16
N ALA A 127 10.36 12.22 -7.15
CA ALA A 127 9.08 12.92 -7.21
C ALA A 127 9.11 14.16 -8.11
N ALA A 128 10.29 14.70 -8.46
CA ALA A 128 10.44 15.89 -9.28
C ALA A 128 10.04 15.65 -10.74
N ALA A 129 9.70 16.75 -11.44
CA ALA A 129 9.60 16.73 -12.88
C ALA A 129 10.98 16.47 -13.51
N THR A 130 11.00 15.66 -14.56
CA THR A 130 12.22 15.35 -15.31
C THR A 130 12.07 15.80 -16.76
N ALA A 131 13.16 15.76 -17.53
CA ALA A 131 13.10 16.04 -18.97
C ALA A 131 12.17 15.08 -19.74
N THR A 132 11.90 13.89 -19.18
CA THR A 132 11.10 12.83 -19.82
C THR A 132 9.73 12.61 -19.17
N GLY A 133 9.39 13.34 -18.07
CA GLY A 133 8.10 13.16 -17.42
C GLY A 133 7.78 14.25 -16.39
N PRO A 134 6.49 14.42 -16.10
CA PRO A 134 6.00 15.39 -15.12
C PRO A 134 6.40 15.03 -13.69
N ALA A 135 6.27 15.97 -12.75
CA ALA A 135 6.36 15.69 -11.33
C ALA A 135 5.32 14.64 -10.89
N ALA A 136 5.58 13.96 -9.79
CA ALA A 136 4.63 13.03 -9.22
C ALA A 136 3.33 13.74 -8.81
N ARG A 137 2.19 13.07 -8.97
CA ARG A 137 0.93 13.46 -8.33
C ARG A 137 0.88 12.95 -6.90
N TRP A 138 1.38 11.72 -6.70
CA TRP A 138 1.41 11.04 -5.42
C TRP A 138 2.80 10.46 -5.12
N VAL A 139 3.22 10.58 -3.87
CA VAL A 139 4.27 9.76 -3.27
C VAL A 139 3.61 8.87 -2.23
N VAL A 140 3.77 7.56 -2.38
CA VAL A 140 3.14 6.52 -1.54
C VAL A 140 4.20 5.85 -0.69
N PHE A 141 4.23 6.11 0.60
CA PHE A 141 5.08 5.39 1.55
C PHE A 141 4.34 4.14 2.04
N ALA A 142 4.83 2.95 1.70
CA ALA A 142 4.11 1.73 2.00
C ALA A 142 5.02 0.59 2.48
N GLY A 143 4.57 -0.08 3.54
CA GLY A 143 5.25 -1.21 4.18
C GLY A 143 5.98 -0.85 5.47
N SER A 144 6.71 -1.84 6.00
CA SER A 144 7.51 -1.70 7.21
C SER A 144 8.84 -0.99 6.95
N LEU A 145 9.47 -0.48 8.00
CA LEU A 145 10.85 -0.03 7.93
C LEU A 145 11.82 -1.21 8.10
N PRO A 146 12.97 -1.19 7.40
CA PRO A 146 14.05 -2.14 7.63
C PRO A 146 14.80 -1.83 8.93
N PRO A 147 15.59 -2.77 9.45
CA PRO A 147 16.48 -2.53 10.58
C PRO A 147 17.42 -1.34 10.34
N GLY A 148 17.75 -0.63 11.40
CA GLY A 148 18.72 0.47 11.38
C GLY A 148 18.15 1.84 10.97
N LEU A 149 16.92 1.93 10.50
CA LEU A 149 16.22 3.20 10.41
C LEU A 149 15.59 3.57 11.76
N PRO A 150 15.58 4.85 12.15
CA PRO A 150 14.91 5.30 13.36
C PRO A 150 13.38 5.25 13.20
N ASP A 151 12.67 5.24 14.33
CA ASP A 151 11.20 5.13 14.35
C ASP A 151 10.50 6.30 13.64
N ASP A 152 11.12 7.49 13.60
CA ASP A 152 10.62 8.68 12.91
C ASP A 152 11.03 8.76 11.43
N ALA A 153 11.64 7.73 10.87
CA ALA A 153 12.13 7.74 9.49
C ALA A 153 11.05 8.11 8.47
N LEU A 154 9.80 7.65 8.66
CA LEU A 154 8.69 8.06 7.77
C LEU A 154 8.45 9.56 7.82
N ALA A 155 8.52 10.19 8.99
CA ALA A 155 8.36 11.64 9.12
C ALA A 155 9.50 12.39 8.42
N VAL A 156 10.73 11.89 8.50
CA VAL A 156 11.88 12.47 7.78
C VAL A 156 11.67 12.38 6.26
N LEU A 157 11.22 11.24 5.76
CA LEU A 157 10.94 11.03 4.33
C LEU A 157 9.81 11.95 3.83
N VAL A 158 8.71 12.05 4.58
CA VAL A 158 7.58 12.95 4.28
C VAL A 158 8.06 14.41 4.24
N ARG A 159 8.82 14.83 5.24
CA ARG A 159 9.38 16.19 5.32
C ARG A 159 10.29 16.52 4.14
N ALA A 160 11.11 15.56 3.69
CA ALA A 160 11.98 15.76 2.53
C ALA A 160 11.17 16.01 1.24
N VAL A 161 10.08 15.27 1.01
CA VAL A 161 9.18 15.51 -0.11
C VAL A 161 8.49 16.87 0.02
N ARG A 162 7.97 17.21 1.20
CA ARG A 162 7.30 18.49 1.45
C ARG A 162 8.25 19.68 1.29
N ALA A 163 9.47 19.58 1.77
CA ALA A 163 10.47 20.64 1.65
C ALA A 163 10.81 20.97 0.19
N ARG A 164 10.77 19.95 -0.71
CA ARG A 164 11.10 20.14 -2.12
C ARG A 164 9.90 20.49 -3.00
N HIS A 165 8.72 19.96 -2.69
CA HIS A 165 7.55 20.00 -3.59
C HIS A 165 6.32 20.69 -2.97
N GLY A 166 6.38 21.08 -1.71
CA GLY A 166 5.23 21.67 -1.03
C GLY A 166 4.01 20.74 -1.03
N GLU A 167 2.84 21.32 -1.31
CA GLU A 167 1.57 20.59 -1.41
C GLU A 167 1.22 20.16 -2.86
N ASP A 168 2.05 20.50 -3.84
CA ASP A 168 1.83 20.12 -5.24
C ASP A 168 1.91 18.59 -5.42
N VAL A 169 2.72 17.93 -4.59
CA VAL A 169 2.83 16.46 -4.52
C VAL A 169 2.07 15.97 -3.29
N ARG A 170 1.07 15.12 -3.49
CA ARG A 170 0.28 14.50 -2.43
C ARG A 170 1.02 13.29 -1.84
N ILE A 171 0.78 13.05 -0.54
CA ILE A 171 1.40 11.97 0.21
C ILE A 171 0.35 10.96 0.68
N ALA A 172 0.55 9.70 0.31
CA ALA A 172 -0.21 8.57 0.82
C ALA A 172 0.67 7.68 1.70
N VAL A 173 0.10 7.12 2.77
CA VAL A 173 0.82 6.23 3.70
C VAL A 173 0.01 4.97 3.96
N ASP A 174 0.67 3.82 3.80
CA ASP A 174 0.17 2.49 4.16
C ASP A 174 1.23 1.78 5.02
N SER A 175 1.26 2.12 6.28
CA SER A 175 2.21 1.61 7.28
C SER A 175 1.51 1.37 8.61
N SER A 176 2.19 0.72 9.56
CA SER A 176 1.65 0.35 10.86
C SER A 176 2.68 0.44 11.97
N GLY A 177 2.25 0.24 13.21
CA GLY A 177 3.11 0.17 14.38
C GLY A 177 3.79 1.49 14.73
N VAL A 178 4.97 1.37 15.37
CA VAL A 178 5.72 2.52 15.91
C VAL A 178 6.06 3.58 14.85
N PRO A 179 6.55 3.23 13.62
CA PRO A 179 6.88 4.24 12.61
C PRO A 179 5.66 5.04 12.14
N PHE A 180 4.50 4.42 12.02
CA PHE A 180 3.28 5.12 11.64
C PHE A 180 2.81 6.05 12.77
N THR A 181 2.86 5.59 14.01
CA THR A 181 2.54 6.42 15.19
C THR A 181 3.48 7.61 15.30
N ALA A 182 4.79 7.42 15.11
CA ALA A 182 5.77 8.51 15.13
C ALA A 182 5.50 9.54 14.02
N LEU A 183 5.12 9.09 12.81
CA LEU A 183 4.73 10.00 11.73
C LEU A 183 3.50 10.83 12.11
N LEU A 184 2.45 10.23 12.67
CA LEU A 184 1.24 10.96 13.09
C LEU A 184 1.51 11.95 14.22
N GLN A 185 2.52 11.71 15.06
CA GLN A 185 2.94 12.62 16.12
C GLN A 185 3.87 13.73 15.63
N SER A 186 4.46 13.59 14.45
CA SER A 186 5.40 14.59 13.90
C SER A 186 4.75 15.91 13.47
N GLY A 187 3.43 15.90 13.29
CA GLY A 187 2.67 17.06 12.77
C GLY A 187 2.79 17.24 11.25
N GLU A 188 3.49 16.38 10.54
CA GLU A 188 3.54 16.42 9.07
C GLU A 188 2.16 16.12 8.47
N ARG A 189 1.78 16.86 7.40
CA ARG A 189 0.52 16.64 6.70
C ARG A 189 0.61 15.40 5.81
N ILE A 190 -0.37 14.53 5.96
CA ILE A 190 -0.58 13.34 5.13
C ILE A 190 -1.91 13.49 4.39
N ASP A 191 -1.92 13.32 3.07
CA ASP A 191 -3.15 13.52 2.28
C ASP A 191 -4.06 12.30 2.30
N LEU A 192 -3.48 11.10 2.41
CA LEU A 192 -4.23 9.84 2.47
C LEU A 192 -3.52 8.84 3.37
N VAL A 193 -4.25 8.19 4.25
CA VAL A 193 -3.81 6.96 4.92
C VAL A 193 -4.75 5.82 4.60
N LYS A 194 -4.20 4.59 4.51
CA LYS A 194 -5.00 3.39 4.28
C LYS A 194 -4.76 2.35 5.38
N PRO A 195 -5.36 2.47 6.54
CA PRO A 195 -5.34 1.42 7.55
C PRO A 195 -6.36 0.31 7.24
N ASN A 196 -6.14 -0.87 7.81
CA ASN A 196 -7.19 -1.83 8.10
C ASN A 196 -7.76 -1.59 9.51
N ALA A 197 -8.75 -2.38 9.94
CA ALA A 197 -9.40 -2.23 11.24
C ALA A 197 -8.42 -2.41 12.41
N GLU A 198 -7.47 -3.36 12.30
CA GLU A 198 -6.45 -3.62 13.31
C GLU A 198 -5.46 -2.45 13.41
N GLU A 199 -4.91 -2.01 12.26
CA GLU A 199 -3.98 -0.88 12.17
C GLU A 199 -4.63 0.44 12.66
N LEU A 200 -5.92 0.64 12.41
CA LEU A 200 -6.67 1.78 12.94
C LEU A 200 -6.79 1.70 14.46
N ALA A 201 -7.16 0.52 15.00
CA ALA A 201 -7.29 0.30 16.44
C ALA A 201 -5.96 0.51 17.19
N GLU A 202 -4.82 0.13 16.61
CA GLU A 202 -3.50 0.39 17.19
C GLU A 202 -3.25 1.89 17.42
N VAL A 203 -3.78 2.75 16.55
CA VAL A 203 -3.49 4.20 16.58
C VAL A 203 -4.52 4.98 17.39
N VAL A 204 -5.82 4.69 17.19
CA VAL A 204 -6.90 5.48 17.81
C VAL A 204 -7.57 4.76 18.98
N GLY A 205 -7.14 3.53 19.27
CA GLY A 205 -7.77 2.66 20.27
C GLY A 205 -9.06 2.02 19.74
N GLY A 206 -9.69 1.20 20.57
CA GLY A 206 -10.93 0.51 20.27
C GLY A 206 -10.74 -0.96 19.87
N ASP A 207 -11.80 -1.59 19.43
CA ASP A 207 -11.82 -2.99 19.03
C ASP A 207 -11.96 -3.11 17.50
N PRO A 208 -11.00 -3.72 16.80
CA PRO A 208 -11.06 -3.90 15.35
C PRO A 208 -12.32 -4.65 14.88
N ASN A 209 -12.82 -5.62 15.66
CA ASN A 209 -14.05 -6.33 15.30
C ASN A 209 -15.27 -5.40 15.32
N THR A 210 -15.31 -4.44 16.24
CA THR A 210 -16.36 -3.41 16.26
C THR A 210 -16.31 -2.57 14.98
N TYR A 211 -15.13 -2.19 14.53
CA TYR A 211 -14.96 -1.40 13.29
C TYR A 211 -15.39 -2.17 12.03
N GLU A 212 -15.21 -3.49 12.01
CA GLU A 212 -15.65 -4.33 10.89
C GLU A 212 -17.17 -4.53 10.84
N GLN A 213 -17.87 -4.42 12.00
CA GLN A 213 -19.29 -4.73 12.14
C GLN A 213 -20.19 -3.50 12.25
N ASP A 214 -19.65 -2.36 12.70
CA ASP A 214 -20.35 -1.11 12.94
C ASP A 214 -19.72 0.04 12.15
N LEU A 215 -20.41 0.47 11.09
CA LEU A 215 -19.93 1.54 10.21
C LEU A 215 -19.86 2.89 10.92
N ASP A 216 -20.73 3.19 11.88
CA ASP A 216 -20.72 4.45 12.59
C ASP A 216 -19.49 4.52 13.52
N ALA A 217 -19.16 3.40 14.17
CA ALA A 217 -17.92 3.26 14.94
C ALA A 217 -16.67 3.37 14.06
N ALA A 218 -16.69 2.77 12.87
CA ALA A 218 -15.60 2.85 11.89
C ALA A 218 -15.37 4.28 11.40
N VAL A 219 -16.43 5.00 11.04
CA VAL A 219 -16.36 6.41 10.63
C VAL A 219 -15.84 7.29 11.76
N ALA A 220 -16.39 7.15 12.97
CA ALA A 220 -15.92 7.94 14.12
C ALA A 220 -14.45 7.67 14.45
N ALA A 221 -13.97 6.43 14.27
CA ALA A 221 -12.55 6.11 14.43
C ALA A 221 -11.67 6.72 13.34
N ALA A 222 -12.14 6.69 12.08
CA ALA A 222 -11.44 7.32 10.96
C ALA A 222 -11.38 8.84 11.11
N GLU A 223 -12.43 9.51 11.62
CA GLU A 223 -12.40 10.94 11.92
C GLU A 223 -11.36 11.26 13.00
N ARG A 224 -11.27 10.49 14.08
CA ARG A 224 -10.21 10.69 15.08
C ARG A 224 -8.80 10.55 14.51
N LEU A 225 -8.63 9.74 13.45
CA LEU A 225 -7.35 9.66 12.74
C LEU A 225 -7.12 10.90 11.87
N ARG A 226 -8.17 11.46 11.25
CA ARG A 226 -8.08 12.70 10.48
C ARG A 226 -7.67 13.90 11.36
N ASP A 227 -8.12 13.95 12.62
CA ASP A 227 -7.72 14.99 13.59
C ASP A 227 -6.20 15.05 13.83
N ARG A 228 -5.44 14.07 13.35
CA ARG A 228 -3.97 14.01 13.42
C ARG A 228 -3.29 14.52 12.14
N ASN A 229 -3.83 15.53 11.52
CA ASN A 229 -3.31 16.14 10.28
C ASN A 229 -3.33 15.21 9.07
N VAL A 230 -4.36 14.37 8.98
CA VAL A 230 -4.63 13.44 7.88
C VAL A 230 -5.81 13.94 7.05
N GLY A 231 -5.61 14.15 5.75
CA GLY A 231 -6.65 14.66 4.84
C GLY A 231 -7.77 13.66 4.58
N SER A 232 -7.42 12.41 4.29
CA SER A 232 -8.38 11.35 3.97
C SER A 232 -7.96 10.01 4.59
N VAL A 233 -8.94 9.21 4.98
CA VAL A 233 -8.74 7.85 5.49
C VAL A 233 -9.52 6.87 4.60
N LEU A 234 -8.81 5.95 3.94
CA LEU A 234 -9.38 4.80 3.25
C LEU A 234 -9.27 3.59 4.18
N LEU A 235 -10.27 3.37 5.02
CA LEU A 235 -10.30 2.26 5.96
C LEU A 235 -10.80 0.99 5.27
N THR A 236 -9.97 -0.04 5.21
CA THR A 236 -10.36 -1.35 4.66
C THR A 236 -10.86 -2.25 5.78
N LEU A 237 -12.03 -2.89 5.54
CA LEU A 237 -12.77 -3.73 6.50
C LEU A 237 -12.85 -5.19 6.02
N GLY A 238 -11.83 -5.66 5.32
CA GLY A 238 -11.78 -7.02 4.79
C GLY A 238 -12.99 -7.35 3.92
N SER A 239 -13.68 -8.44 4.24
CA SER A 239 -14.89 -8.88 3.50
C SER A 239 -16.10 -7.96 3.70
N ALA A 240 -16.10 -7.07 4.69
CA ALA A 240 -17.16 -6.08 4.88
C ALA A 240 -17.07 -4.92 3.87
N GLY A 241 -15.89 -4.69 3.26
CA GLY A 241 -15.69 -3.66 2.27
C GLY A 241 -14.73 -2.55 2.72
N ALA A 242 -15.09 -1.29 2.52
CA ALA A 242 -14.26 -0.15 2.93
C ALA A 242 -15.08 1.09 3.24
N VAL A 243 -14.48 1.99 4.00
CA VAL A 243 -15.00 3.34 4.31
C VAL A 243 -13.97 4.37 3.83
N LEU A 244 -14.43 5.42 3.19
CA LEU A 244 -13.65 6.61 2.87
C LEU A 244 -14.18 7.79 3.70
N VAL A 245 -13.29 8.42 4.46
CA VAL A 245 -13.60 9.63 5.21
C VAL A 245 -12.65 10.73 4.77
N SER A 246 -13.18 11.87 4.36
CA SER A 246 -12.44 13.00 3.78
C SER A 246 -13.13 14.32 4.05
N ASP A 247 -12.56 15.42 3.57
CA ASP A 247 -13.21 16.75 3.59
C ASP A 247 -14.48 16.78 2.72
N GLU A 248 -14.63 15.84 1.77
CA GLU A 248 -15.80 15.73 0.89
C GLU A 248 -16.95 14.94 1.56
N GLY A 249 -16.69 14.27 2.69
CA GLY A 249 -17.67 13.51 3.46
C GLY A 249 -17.19 12.12 3.83
N ALA A 250 -18.15 11.30 4.31
CA ALA A 250 -17.95 9.91 4.65
C ALA A 250 -18.78 9.01 3.71
N PHE A 251 -18.15 7.97 3.17
CA PHE A 251 -18.69 7.06 2.18
C PHE A 251 -18.38 5.63 2.59
N ALA A 252 -19.31 4.70 2.38
CA ALA A 252 -19.10 3.28 2.64
C ALA A 252 -19.46 2.45 1.42
N ALA A 253 -18.67 1.42 1.14
CA ALA A 253 -18.92 0.46 0.08
C ALA A 253 -18.72 -0.96 0.59
N ALA A 254 -19.69 -1.84 0.36
CA ALA A 254 -19.59 -3.25 0.69
C ALA A 254 -18.72 -3.98 -0.35
N ALA A 255 -17.93 -4.94 0.11
CA ALA A 255 -17.19 -5.80 -0.80
C ALA A 255 -18.14 -6.71 -1.60
N PRO A 256 -17.88 -6.95 -2.89
CA PRO A 256 -18.65 -7.92 -3.67
C PRO A 256 -18.38 -9.33 -3.15
N ARG A 257 -19.34 -10.22 -3.36
CA ARG A 257 -19.15 -11.64 -3.04
C ARG A 257 -18.20 -12.28 -4.04
N ILE A 258 -17.09 -12.76 -3.56
CA ILE A 258 -16.05 -13.44 -4.35
C ILE A 258 -15.70 -14.78 -3.71
N VAL A 259 -15.05 -15.64 -4.47
CA VAL A 259 -14.31 -16.78 -3.93
C VAL A 259 -12.88 -16.33 -3.70
N ALA A 260 -12.55 -15.99 -2.45
CA ALA A 260 -11.20 -15.56 -2.09
C ALA A 260 -10.21 -16.71 -2.28
N ARG A 261 -9.10 -16.44 -2.98
CA ARG A 261 -7.98 -17.37 -3.21
C ARG A 261 -6.74 -16.94 -2.44
N SER A 262 -6.54 -15.63 -2.28
CA SER A 262 -5.45 -15.06 -1.49
C SER A 262 -5.84 -13.65 -1.03
N THR A 263 -5.58 -13.32 0.23
CA THR A 263 -5.77 -11.95 0.74
C THR A 263 -4.48 -11.11 0.63
N VAL A 264 -3.39 -11.69 0.15
CA VAL A 264 -2.09 -11.01 0.01
C VAL A 264 -2.21 -9.93 -1.06
N GLY A 265 -1.82 -8.70 -0.73
CA GLY A 265 -1.84 -7.57 -1.67
C GLY A 265 -3.22 -6.98 -1.97
N ALA A 266 -4.32 -7.50 -1.37
CA ALA A 266 -5.65 -6.93 -1.57
C ALA A 266 -5.75 -5.47 -1.09
N GLY A 267 -5.18 -5.16 0.07
CA GLY A 267 -5.10 -3.80 0.59
C GLY A 267 -4.24 -2.87 -0.29
N ASP A 268 -3.09 -3.38 -0.79
CA ASP A 268 -2.21 -2.63 -1.69
C ASP A 268 -2.92 -2.34 -3.02
N SER A 269 -3.69 -3.33 -3.52
CA SER A 269 -4.51 -3.19 -4.73
C SER A 269 -5.67 -2.21 -4.52
N SER A 270 -6.31 -2.20 -3.36
CA SER A 270 -7.31 -1.20 -3.00
C SER A 270 -6.74 0.22 -3.02
N LEU A 271 -5.54 0.41 -2.44
CA LEU A 271 -4.85 1.70 -2.49
C LEU A 271 -4.54 2.12 -3.93
N ALA A 272 -3.99 1.21 -4.74
CA ALA A 272 -3.70 1.49 -6.15
C ALA A 272 -4.96 1.88 -6.93
N GLY A 273 -6.07 1.15 -6.75
CA GLY A 273 -7.36 1.46 -7.37
C GLY A 273 -7.87 2.85 -6.99
N TYR A 274 -7.81 3.22 -5.71
CA TYR A 274 -8.15 4.56 -5.22
C TYR A 274 -7.32 5.64 -5.91
N LEU A 275 -5.98 5.47 -5.91
CA LEU A 275 -5.06 6.45 -6.48
C LEU A 275 -5.24 6.62 -7.98
N LEU A 276 -5.44 5.53 -8.71
CA LEU A 276 -5.69 5.57 -10.16
C LEU A 276 -7.00 6.29 -10.50
N ALA A 277 -8.07 6.05 -9.72
CA ALA A 277 -9.33 6.76 -9.87
C ALA A 277 -9.17 8.26 -9.52
N GLU A 278 -8.41 8.60 -8.48
CA GLU A 278 -8.15 9.99 -8.11
C GLU A 278 -7.39 10.75 -9.21
N VAL A 279 -6.32 10.18 -9.75
CA VAL A 279 -5.56 10.83 -10.84
C VAL A 279 -6.34 10.91 -12.15
N ALA A 280 -7.39 10.10 -12.29
CA ALA A 280 -8.36 10.20 -13.40
C ALA A 280 -9.42 11.29 -13.17
N GLY A 281 -9.48 11.90 -11.97
CA GLY A 281 -10.44 12.94 -11.61
C GLY A 281 -11.81 12.40 -11.16
N ALA A 282 -11.86 11.16 -10.69
CA ALA A 282 -13.09 10.53 -10.22
C ALA A 282 -13.62 11.17 -8.91
N SER A 283 -14.95 11.11 -8.69
CA SER A 283 -15.58 11.54 -7.45
C SER A 283 -15.17 10.65 -6.26
N PRO A 284 -15.39 11.08 -5.01
CA PRO A 284 -15.10 10.25 -3.84
C PRO A 284 -15.75 8.87 -3.89
N GLU A 285 -17.02 8.81 -4.32
CA GLU A 285 -17.77 7.57 -4.47
C GLU A 285 -17.10 6.65 -5.49
N GLN A 286 -16.68 7.20 -6.63
CA GLN A 286 -16.01 6.45 -7.69
C GLN A 286 -14.63 5.96 -7.25
N ARG A 287 -13.87 6.78 -6.49
CA ARG A 287 -12.58 6.39 -5.91
C ARG A 287 -12.75 5.21 -4.94
N LEU A 288 -13.76 5.28 -4.07
CA LEU A 288 -14.06 4.19 -3.13
C LEU A 288 -14.53 2.93 -3.85
N ALA A 289 -15.44 3.07 -4.84
CA ALA A 289 -15.90 1.95 -5.63
C ALA A 289 -14.73 1.24 -6.35
N GLN A 290 -13.81 2.00 -6.96
CA GLN A 290 -12.63 1.45 -7.61
C GLN A 290 -11.68 0.77 -6.62
N ALA A 291 -11.46 1.36 -5.44
CA ALA A 291 -10.65 0.76 -4.39
C ALA A 291 -11.19 -0.61 -3.98
N VAL A 292 -12.49 -0.70 -3.71
CA VAL A 292 -13.14 -1.96 -3.30
C VAL A 292 -13.13 -2.99 -4.42
N ALA A 293 -13.45 -2.59 -5.66
CA ALA A 293 -13.43 -3.49 -6.82
C ALA A 293 -12.02 -4.06 -7.06
N THR A 294 -10.97 -3.23 -6.98
CA THR A 294 -9.59 -3.64 -7.22
C THR A 294 -9.07 -4.55 -6.10
N GLY A 295 -9.40 -4.25 -4.83
CA GLY A 295 -9.07 -5.11 -3.69
C GLY A 295 -9.75 -6.47 -3.75
N ALA A 296 -11.03 -6.51 -4.13
CA ALA A 296 -11.78 -7.75 -4.31
C ALA A 296 -11.24 -8.58 -5.49
N ALA A 297 -10.90 -7.95 -6.61
CA ALA A 297 -10.29 -8.63 -7.75
C ALA A 297 -8.95 -9.24 -7.35
N ALA A 298 -8.09 -8.53 -6.59
CA ALA A 298 -6.83 -9.08 -6.07
C ALA A 298 -7.07 -10.29 -5.19
N ALA A 299 -8.05 -10.23 -4.27
CA ALA A 299 -8.36 -11.35 -3.39
C ALA A 299 -8.88 -12.61 -4.13
N ALA A 300 -9.41 -12.45 -5.33
CA ALA A 300 -9.84 -13.55 -6.19
C ALA A 300 -8.69 -14.19 -7.01
N LEU A 301 -7.51 -13.56 -7.05
CA LEU A 301 -6.32 -14.07 -7.73
C LEU A 301 -5.48 -14.98 -6.81
N PRO A 302 -4.69 -15.91 -7.36
CA PRO A 302 -3.83 -16.76 -6.56
C PRO A 302 -2.56 -16.03 -6.10
N GLY A 303 -2.05 -16.40 -4.93
CA GLY A 303 -0.77 -15.91 -4.43
C GLY A 303 -0.73 -14.39 -4.26
N SER A 304 0.24 -13.74 -4.89
CA SER A 304 0.43 -12.28 -4.91
C SER A 304 0.20 -11.67 -6.30
N ASP A 305 -0.57 -12.32 -7.17
CA ASP A 305 -0.94 -11.77 -8.46
C ASP A 305 -1.76 -10.48 -8.28
N VAL A 306 -1.59 -9.53 -9.19
CA VAL A 306 -2.25 -8.24 -9.13
C VAL A 306 -3.25 -8.07 -10.28
N PRO A 307 -4.42 -7.47 -10.02
CA PRO A 307 -5.39 -7.18 -11.08
C PRO A 307 -4.97 -5.95 -11.88
N ALA A 308 -5.43 -5.86 -13.14
CA ALA A 308 -5.51 -4.61 -13.86
C ALA A 308 -6.92 -4.01 -13.69
N LEU A 309 -7.08 -2.68 -13.87
CA LEU A 309 -8.38 -2.03 -13.70
C LEU A 309 -9.45 -2.50 -14.69
N ASP A 310 -9.06 -2.90 -15.90
CA ASP A 310 -9.95 -3.46 -16.91
C ASP A 310 -10.54 -4.85 -16.55
N HIS A 311 -9.94 -5.49 -15.53
CA HIS A 311 -10.46 -6.73 -14.93
C HIS A 311 -11.34 -6.48 -13.69
N THR A 312 -11.66 -5.21 -13.39
CA THR A 312 -12.50 -4.82 -12.25
C THR A 312 -13.82 -4.20 -12.74
N ASP A 313 -14.87 -4.32 -11.94
CA ASP A 313 -16.14 -3.67 -12.21
C ASP A 313 -16.54 -2.76 -11.04
N PRO A 314 -16.06 -1.50 -10.99
CA PRO A 314 -16.43 -0.56 -9.96
C PRO A 314 -17.90 -0.12 -10.07
N THR A 315 -18.57 -0.33 -11.22
CA THR A 315 -19.98 0.03 -11.39
C THR A 315 -20.92 -0.94 -10.67
N ALA A 316 -20.45 -2.16 -10.40
CA ALA A 316 -21.17 -3.14 -9.57
C ALA A 316 -21.03 -2.86 -8.06
N ILE A 317 -20.18 -1.92 -7.64
CA ILE A 317 -19.98 -1.57 -6.24
C ILE A 317 -20.96 -0.46 -5.85
N SER A 318 -21.91 -0.79 -4.96
CA SER A 318 -22.82 0.22 -4.40
C SER A 318 -22.12 1.01 -3.31
N VAL A 319 -21.99 2.32 -3.52
CA VAL A 319 -21.46 3.25 -2.53
C VAL A 319 -22.62 3.97 -1.83
N ARG A 320 -22.59 3.96 -0.51
CA ARG A 320 -23.52 4.69 0.34
C ARG A 320 -22.86 5.95 0.88
N VAL A 321 -23.45 7.11 0.63
CA VAL A 321 -23.07 8.37 1.26
C VAL A 321 -23.60 8.36 2.70
N LEU A 322 -22.73 8.51 3.68
CA LEU A 322 -23.06 8.53 5.11
C LEU A 322 -23.23 9.98 5.60
N THR A 323 -22.28 10.84 5.25
CA THR A 323 -22.34 12.28 5.51
C THR A 323 -21.73 13.02 4.31
N THR A 324 -22.23 14.22 4.04
CA THR A 324 -21.59 15.16 3.10
C THR A 324 -21.11 16.36 3.87
N HIS A 325 -19.88 16.79 3.61
CA HIS A 325 -19.38 18.08 4.07
C HIS A 325 -19.51 19.07 2.91
N PRO A 326 -20.07 20.29 3.14
CA PRO A 326 -20.10 21.30 2.08
C PRO A 326 -18.66 21.61 1.65
N ALA A 327 -18.45 21.75 0.34
CA ALA A 327 -17.15 22.16 -0.17
C ALA A 327 -16.73 23.47 0.53
N PRO A 328 -15.46 23.64 0.93
CA PRO A 328 -14.99 24.90 1.47
C PRO A 328 -15.26 26.02 0.46
N GLU A 329 -15.84 27.11 0.93
CA GLU A 329 -16.04 28.28 0.07
C GLU A 329 -14.69 28.72 -0.50
N PRO A 330 -14.61 29.05 -1.79
CA PRO A 330 -13.38 29.56 -2.38
C PRO A 330 -12.99 30.87 -1.69
N ALA A 331 -11.77 30.90 -1.16
CA ALA A 331 -11.18 32.08 -0.50
C ALA A 331 -10.91 33.21 -1.50
#